data_92a94d9e561537d88718a6eee0fdfbe5
#
_entry.id   92a94d9e561537d88718a6eee0fdfbe5
#
_cell.length_a   1.000
_cell.length_b   1.000
_cell.length_c   1.000
_cell.angle_alpha   90.00
_cell.angle_beta   90.00
_cell.angle_gamma   90.00
#
_symmetry.space_group_name_H-M   'P 1'
#
loop_
_entity.id
_entity.type
_entity.pdbx_description
1 polymer ?
#
loop_
_entity_poly.entity_id
_entity_poly.type
_entity_poly.pdbx_seq_one_letter_code
_entity_poly.pdbx_strand_id
1 'polypeptide(L)'
;WFNIGGKSKIFYKADNLKELVNFLKKLDNKEKIFILGAGSNTLISDNFFDGVVIKLGKNFNNISLMGEDIIIAGSSVLDKSLSEFAMTNNLSGFEFLLGIPGTIGGGIRMNAGCFGREFRDILISIQAVDKVGNVITIPSKKIKFEYRKNDLSEDLIFLSASFKGNKSQANVINDEMLRLKKEKEKNQPTRIKTSGSTFKNPVSQTKKKVWELIKESVPLDQKFGDAYISEKHCNFFVNKGNATFDDMIKLIDFVAENVFKKT
;
A
#
# COMPACT_ATOMS: atom_id res chain seq x y z
N TRP A 1 5.04 0.58 -9.67
CA TRP A 1 6.24 1.35 -9.26
C TRP A 1 7.54 0.69 -9.67
N PHE A 2 7.62 -0.63 -9.75
CA PHE A 2 8.76 -1.31 -10.39
C PHE A 2 8.88 -1.05 -11.89
N ASN A 3 7.78 -0.64 -12.53
CA ASN A 3 7.66 -0.56 -13.98
C ASN A 3 7.89 -1.93 -14.65
N ILE A 4 7.34 -2.98 -14.05
CA ILE A 4 7.30 -4.37 -14.49
C ILE A 4 5.85 -4.80 -14.56
N GLY A 5 5.47 -5.59 -15.57
CA GLY A 5 4.15 -6.20 -15.65
C GLY A 5 3.66 -6.43 -17.07
N GLY A 6 2.81 -7.44 -17.20
CA GLY A 6 2.17 -7.88 -18.43
C GLY A 6 0.83 -7.22 -18.71
N LYS A 7 0.04 -7.90 -19.53
CA LYS A 7 -1.31 -7.48 -19.93
C LYS A 7 -2.37 -8.25 -19.12
N SER A 8 -3.54 -7.64 -18.92
CA SER A 8 -4.73 -8.31 -18.37
C SER A 8 -5.78 -8.53 -19.46
N LYS A 9 -6.68 -9.49 -19.25
CA LYS A 9 -7.85 -9.73 -20.11
C LYS A 9 -8.72 -8.48 -20.19
N ILE A 10 -9.01 -7.85 -19.05
CA ILE A 10 -9.73 -6.59 -18.96
C ILE A 10 -9.01 -5.66 -17.98
N PHE A 11 -8.77 -4.42 -18.40
CA PHE A 11 -8.39 -3.33 -17.49
C PHE A 11 -9.55 -2.33 -17.45
N TYR A 12 -10.25 -2.29 -16.32
CA TYR A 12 -11.44 -1.47 -16.14
C TYR A 12 -11.20 -0.33 -15.15
N LYS A 13 -11.44 0.89 -15.59
CA LYS A 13 -11.42 2.07 -14.71
C LYS A 13 -12.85 2.49 -14.41
N ALA A 14 -13.27 2.36 -13.16
CA ALA A 14 -14.59 2.81 -12.70
C ALA A 14 -14.47 4.25 -12.19
N ASP A 15 -15.19 5.19 -12.81
CA ASP A 15 -15.16 6.59 -12.37
C ASP A 15 -16.20 6.91 -11.27
N ASN A 16 -17.22 6.07 -11.09
CA ASN A 16 -18.20 6.22 -10.01
C ASN A 16 -18.80 4.87 -9.58
N LEU A 17 -19.52 4.87 -8.45
CA LEU A 17 -20.11 3.67 -7.87
C LEU A 17 -21.12 2.98 -8.78
N LYS A 18 -21.97 3.75 -9.52
CA LYS A 18 -22.97 3.19 -10.43
C LYS A 18 -22.31 2.40 -11.56
N GLU A 19 -21.26 2.96 -12.15
CA GLU A 19 -20.47 2.27 -13.18
C GLU A 19 -19.81 1.01 -12.62
N LEU A 20 -19.19 1.09 -11.44
CA LEU A 20 -18.55 -0.05 -10.78
C LEU A 20 -19.56 -1.17 -10.55
N VAL A 21 -20.71 -0.88 -9.93
CA VAL A 21 -21.74 -1.87 -9.62
C VAL A 21 -22.32 -2.48 -10.91
N ASN A 22 -22.59 -1.66 -11.93
CA ASN A 22 -23.08 -2.16 -13.22
C ASN A 22 -22.06 -3.06 -13.92
N PHE A 23 -20.78 -2.76 -13.79
CA PHE A 23 -19.72 -3.60 -14.33
C PHE A 23 -19.62 -4.93 -13.57
N LEU A 24 -19.61 -4.91 -12.24
CA LEU A 24 -19.54 -6.11 -11.39
C LEU A 24 -20.71 -7.07 -11.68
N LYS A 25 -21.94 -6.56 -11.82
CA LYS A 25 -23.13 -7.36 -12.13
C LYS A 25 -23.08 -8.05 -13.49
N LYS A 26 -22.24 -7.60 -14.42
CA LYS A 26 -22.06 -8.19 -15.75
C LYS A 26 -20.91 -9.20 -15.79
N LEU A 27 -20.07 -9.24 -14.77
CA LEU A 27 -18.97 -10.20 -14.70
C LEU A 27 -19.49 -11.58 -14.32
N ASP A 28 -18.85 -12.62 -14.87
CA ASP A 28 -19.02 -13.99 -14.37
C ASP A 28 -18.49 -14.08 -12.93
N ASN A 29 -19.23 -14.76 -12.06
CA ASN A 29 -18.83 -14.94 -10.67
C ASN A 29 -17.49 -15.70 -10.50
N LYS A 30 -17.05 -16.40 -11.53
CA LYS A 30 -15.76 -17.12 -11.58
C LYS A 30 -14.60 -16.23 -12.04
N GLU A 31 -14.89 -15.02 -12.51
CA GLU A 31 -13.85 -14.12 -13.03
C GLU A 31 -12.90 -13.72 -11.91
N LYS A 32 -11.60 -13.81 -12.18
CA LYS A 32 -10.57 -13.33 -11.26
C LYS A 32 -10.54 -11.81 -11.28
N ILE A 33 -10.68 -11.18 -10.12
CA ILE A 33 -10.65 -9.72 -9.99
C ILE A 33 -9.42 -9.32 -9.18
N PHE A 34 -8.68 -8.34 -9.67
CA PHE A 34 -7.59 -7.70 -8.96
C PHE A 34 -7.83 -6.19 -8.86
N ILE A 35 -7.84 -5.66 -7.64
CA ILE A 35 -8.03 -4.23 -7.38
C ILE A 35 -6.66 -3.54 -7.33
N LEU A 36 -6.41 -2.64 -8.29
CA LEU A 36 -5.14 -1.93 -8.38
C LEU A 36 -5.26 -0.51 -7.82
N GLY A 37 -4.58 -0.25 -6.71
CA GLY A 37 -4.39 1.10 -6.17
C GLY A 37 -3.31 1.88 -6.94
N ALA A 38 -2.35 2.45 -6.22
CA ALA A 38 -1.18 3.11 -6.82
C ALA A 38 -0.15 2.13 -7.41
N GLY A 39 -0.26 0.84 -7.14
CA GLY A 39 0.73 -0.16 -7.55
C GLY A 39 2.07 -0.04 -6.82
N SER A 40 2.09 0.64 -5.67
CA SER A 40 3.30 0.93 -4.91
C SER A 40 3.81 -0.24 -4.06
N ASN A 41 3.00 -1.29 -3.90
CA ASN A 41 3.34 -2.49 -3.15
C ASN A 41 2.97 -3.75 -3.95
N THR A 42 3.14 -3.69 -5.27
CA THR A 42 2.74 -4.77 -6.17
C THR A 42 3.87 -5.08 -7.14
N LEU A 43 4.26 -6.35 -7.21
CA LEU A 43 5.06 -6.91 -8.29
C LEU A 43 4.10 -7.64 -9.23
N ILE A 44 4.05 -7.23 -10.49
CA ILE A 44 3.10 -7.74 -11.50
C ILE A 44 3.89 -8.65 -12.45
N SER A 45 3.37 -9.86 -12.68
CA SER A 45 3.95 -10.80 -13.64
C SER A 45 3.94 -10.20 -15.06
N ASP A 46 4.97 -10.50 -15.85
CA ASP A 46 5.03 -10.16 -17.27
C ASP A 46 4.09 -11.03 -18.11
N ASN A 47 3.62 -12.16 -17.56
CA ASN A 47 2.65 -13.04 -18.20
C ASN A 47 1.26 -12.40 -18.28
N PHE A 48 0.45 -12.90 -19.22
CA PHE A 48 -0.93 -12.51 -19.38
C PHE A 48 -1.76 -12.89 -18.12
N PHE A 49 -2.44 -11.92 -17.54
CA PHE A 49 -3.39 -12.15 -16.44
C PHE A 49 -4.77 -12.42 -17.03
N ASP A 50 -5.22 -13.67 -17.00
CA ASP A 50 -6.58 -14.05 -17.40
C ASP A 50 -7.57 -13.67 -16.29
N GLY A 51 -7.90 -12.39 -16.25
CA GLY A 51 -8.78 -11.79 -15.25
C GLY A 51 -8.97 -10.29 -15.47
N VAL A 52 -9.70 -9.69 -14.57
CA VAL A 52 -10.07 -8.27 -14.58
C VAL A 52 -9.23 -7.49 -13.58
N VAL A 53 -8.56 -6.46 -14.05
CA VAL A 53 -7.93 -5.46 -13.18
C VAL A 53 -8.87 -4.25 -13.07
N ILE A 54 -9.30 -3.93 -11.86
CA ILE A 54 -10.16 -2.76 -11.59
C ILE A 54 -9.33 -1.66 -10.93
N LYS A 55 -9.40 -0.47 -11.49
CA LYS A 55 -8.84 0.76 -10.91
C LYS A 55 -9.97 1.76 -10.64
N LEU A 56 -10.03 2.28 -9.42
CA LEU A 56 -11.02 3.29 -9.05
C LEU A 56 -10.54 4.69 -9.49
N GLY A 57 -11.46 5.44 -10.09
CA GLY A 57 -11.19 6.72 -10.73
C GLY A 57 -11.63 7.94 -9.90
N LYS A 58 -12.05 8.99 -10.59
CA LYS A 58 -12.24 10.36 -10.06
C LYS A 58 -13.12 10.45 -8.81
N ASN A 59 -14.29 9.85 -8.79
CA ASN A 59 -15.24 10.03 -7.70
C ASN A 59 -14.87 9.26 -6.42
N PHE A 60 -13.81 8.47 -6.49
CA PHE A 60 -13.21 7.79 -5.33
C PHE A 60 -11.97 8.52 -4.79
N ASN A 61 -11.72 9.76 -5.27
CA ASN A 61 -10.56 10.57 -4.89
C ASN A 61 -10.95 11.87 -4.15
N ASN A 62 -12.07 11.84 -3.42
CA ASN A 62 -12.54 12.98 -2.66
C ASN A 62 -12.12 12.87 -1.19
N ILE A 63 -11.81 14.01 -0.56
CA ILE A 63 -11.56 14.12 0.87
C ILE A 63 -12.51 15.18 1.41
N SER A 64 -13.13 14.91 2.55
CA SER A 64 -14.01 15.86 3.26
C SER A 64 -13.87 15.76 4.76
N LEU A 65 -14.08 16.87 5.46
CA LEU A 65 -14.19 16.90 6.90
C LEU A 65 -15.66 16.69 7.30
N MET A 66 -15.91 15.83 8.27
CA MET A 66 -17.20 15.60 8.89
C MET A 66 -17.14 15.97 10.38
N GLY A 67 -17.89 16.98 10.78
CA GLY A 67 -17.75 17.56 12.10
C GLY A 67 -16.38 18.22 12.30
N GLU A 68 -15.78 18.04 13.47
CA GLU A 68 -14.54 18.73 13.82
C GLU A 68 -13.28 17.86 13.74
N ASP A 69 -13.42 16.52 13.75
CA ASP A 69 -12.29 15.60 13.94
C ASP A 69 -12.36 14.30 13.11
N ILE A 70 -13.37 14.20 12.22
CA ILE A 70 -13.52 13.03 11.36
C ILE A 70 -13.24 13.43 9.91
N ILE A 71 -12.35 12.70 9.24
CA ILE A 71 -12.08 12.85 7.82
C ILE A 71 -12.63 11.65 7.08
N ILE A 72 -13.39 11.91 6.02
CA ILE A 72 -13.83 10.89 5.06
C ILE A 72 -12.96 11.02 3.81
N ALA A 73 -12.31 9.92 3.41
CA ALA A 73 -11.48 9.87 2.21
C ALA A 73 -11.87 8.71 1.32
N GLY A 74 -11.96 8.98 0.02
CA GLY A 74 -12.15 7.97 -1.01
C GLY A 74 -10.93 7.04 -1.11
N SER A 75 -11.15 5.80 -1.52
CA SER A 75 -10.10 4.78 -1.55
C SER A 75 -8.98 5.03 -2.57
N SER A 76 -9.21 5.90 -3.57
CA SER A 76 -8.20 6.32 -4.55
C SER A 76 -7.37 7.53 -4.10
N VAL A 77 -7.73 8.18 -2.98
CA VAL A 77 -6.94 9.26 -2.38
C VAL A 77 -5.55 8.75 -2.05
N LEU A 78 -4.53 9.55 -2.34
CA LEU A 78 -3.17 9.23 -1.93
C LEU A 78 -3.00 9.40 -0.41
N ASP A 79 -2.28 8.49 0.22
CA ASP A 79 -1.99 8.53 1.66
C ASP A 79 -1.38 9.87 2.06
N LYS A 80 -0.46 10.39 1.25
CA LYS A 80 0.13 11.72 1.42
C LYS A 80 -0.92 12.83 1.40
N SER A 81 -1.89 12.79 0.47
CA SER A 81 -2.92 13.82 0.36
C SER A 81 -3.85 13.85 1.57
N LEU A 82 -4.14 12.68 2.17
CA LEU A 82 -4.89 12.63 3.42
C LEU A 82 -4.11 13.25 4.59
N SER A 83 -2.79 12.99 4.68
CA SER A 83 -1.93 13.62 5.68
C SER A 83 -1.90 15.15 5.56
N GLU A 84 -1.75 15.66 4.34
CA GLU A 84 -1.74 17.09 4.05
C GLU A 84 -3.11 17.75 4.34
N PHE A 85 -4.21 17.09 3.98
CA PHE A 85 -5.56 17.55 4.29
C PHE A 85 -5.81 17.60 5.80
N ALA A 86 -5.39 16.60 6.56
CA ALA A 86 -5.50 16.58 8.00
C ALA A 86 -4.74 17.75 8.65
N MET A 87 -3.51 18.01 8.21
CA MET A 87 -2.70 19.15 8.68
C MET A 87 -3.42 20.49 8.44
N THR A 88 -3.96 20.71 7.24
CA THR A 88 -4.69 21.96 6.92
C THR A 88 -5.97 22.15 7.73
N ASN A 89 -6.52 21.06 8.29
CA ASN A 89 -7.69 21.09 9.17
C ASN A 89 -7.32 20.97 10.67
N ASN A 90 -6.05 21.18 11.03
CA ASN A 90 -5.57 21.14 12.41
C ASN A 90 -5.81 19.78 13.10
N LEU A 91 -5.68 18.68 12.35
CA LEU A 91 -5.87 17.32 12.84
C LEU A 91 -4.56 16.52 12.77
N SER A 92 -4.04 16.15 13.93
CA SER A 92 -2.89 15.27 14.10
C SER A 92 -3.29 13.79 14.08
N GLY A 93 -2.27 12.91 13.96
CA GLY A 93 -2.43 11.47 13.93
C GLY A 93 -2.29 10.87 12.54
N PHE A 94 -2.18 11.70 11.50
CA PHE A 94 -2.07 11.31 10.09
C PHE A 94 -0.65 11.51 9.51
N GLU A 95 0.29 12.03 10.27
CA GLU A 95 1.63 12.44 9.83
C GLU A 95 2.41 11.27 9.22
N PHE A 96 2.22 10.07 9.78
CA PHE A 96 2.88 8.84 9.32
C PHE A 96 2.52 8.47 7.86
N LEU A 97 1.33 8.87 7.38
CA LEU A 97 0.86 8.60 6.02
C LEU A 97 1.75 9.27 4.96
N LEU A 98 2.42 10.37 5.30
CA LEU A 98 3.40 11.01 4.43
C LEU A 98 4.54 10.05 4.04
N GLY A 99 4.85 9.10 4.92
CA GLY A 99 5.84 8.05 4.69
C GLY A 99 5.37 6.89 3.82
N ILE A 100 4.08 6.78 3.50
CA ILE A 100 3.49 5.65 2.79
C ILE A 100 3.15 6.05 1.35
N PRO A 101 3.83 5.51 0.35
CA PRO A 101 3.47 5.74 -1.04
C PRO A 101 2.33 4.77 -1.42
N GLY A 102 1.12 5.28 -1.49
CA GLY A 102 -0.04 4.42 -1.76
C GLY A 102 -1.33 5.20 -1.88
N THR A 103 -2.41 4.46 -1.92
CA THR A 103 -3.78 4.96 -1.83
C THR A 103 -4.45 4.42 -0.58
N ILE A 104 -5.42 5.14 -0.06
CA ILE A 104 -6.19 4.79 1.13
C ILE A 104 -6.71 3.34 1.07
N GLY A 105 -7.29 2.92 -0.06
CA GLY A 105 -7.76 1.53 -0.21
C GLY A 105 -6.65 0.50 -0.09
N GLY A 106 -5.48 0.76 -0.70
CA GLY A 106 -4.31 -0.11 -0.59
C GLY A 106 -3.70 -0.10 0.81
N GLY A 107 -3.61 1.07 1.43
CA GLY A 107 -3.12 1.25 2.80
C GLY A 107 -3.94 0.48 3.82
N ILE A 108 -5.27 0.56 3.73
CA ILE A 108 -6.19 -0.20 4.59
C ILE A 108 -6.04 -1.70 4.36
N ARG A 109 -6.01 -2.16 3.08
CA ARG A 109 -5.87 -3.59 2.74
C ARG A 109 -4.63 -4.20 3.37
N MET A 110 -3.55 -3.45 3.41
CA MET A 110 -2.27 -3.87 3.98
C MET A 110 -2.10 -3.52 5.47
N ASN A 111 -3.07 -2.89 6.13
CA ASN A 111 -2.82 -2.22 7.41
C ASN A 111 -1.46 -1.53 7.38
N ALA A 112 -1.24 -0.71 6.34
CA ALA A 112 0.05 -0.11 6.10
C ALA A 112 0.45 0.80 7.27
N GLY A 113 1.73 0.86 7.55
CA GLY A 113 2.22 1.66 8.67
C GLY A 113 3.67 2.10 8.47
N CYS A 114 3.99 3.19 9.09
CA CYS A 114 5.31 3.81 9.10
C CYS A 114 5.51 4.54 10.43
N PHE A 115 6.75 4.62 10.90
CA PHE A 115 7.11 5.36 12.13
C PHE A 115 6.30 4.95 13.38
N GLY A 116 6.04 3.66 13.52
CA GLY A 116 5.33 3.10 14.68
C GLY A 116 3.81 3.27 14.69
N ARG A 117 3.22 3.85 13.64
CA ARG A 117 1.77 4.00 13.44
C ARG A 117 1.27 3.16 12.26
N GLU A 118 0.00 2.77 12.29
CA GLU A 118 -0.66 1.97 11.26
C GLU A 118 -2.06 2.50 10.96
N PHE A 119 -2.64 2.10 9.83
CA PHE A 119 -4.01 2.52 9.46
C PHE A 119 -5.06 2.21 10.52
N ARG A 120 -4.95 1.06 11.22
CA ARG A 120 -5.88 0.70 12.31
C ARG A 120 -5.95 1.74 13.44
N ASP A 121 -4.90 2.53 13.63
CA ASP A 121 -4.81 3.49 14.74
C ASP A 121 -5.70 4.73 14.53
N ILE A 122 -6.11 4.98 13.29
CA ILE A 122 -6.92 6.15 12.91
C ILE A 122 -8.26 5.77 12.27
N LEU A 123 -8.45 4.50 11.86
CA LEU A 123 -9.61 4.05 11.10
C LEU A 123 -10.85 3.92 11.99
N ILE A 124 -11.96 4.52 11.56
CA ILE A 124 -13.29 4.35 12.18
C ILE A 124 -14.09 3.27 11.46
N SER A 125 -14.22 3.39 10.13
CA SER A 125 -14.99 2.48 9.30
C SER A 125 -14.56 2.52 7.84
N ILE A 126 -14.93 1.48 7.09
CA ILE A 126 -14.73 1.36 5.66
C ILE A 126 -16.10 1.23 5.00
N GLN A 127 -16.33 1.93 3.90
CA GLN A 127 -17.41 1.63 2.97
C GLN A 127 -16.84 0.78 1.84
N ALA A 128 -17.45 -0.35 1.55
CA ALA A 128 -17.01 -1.29 0.54
C ALA A 128 -18.17 -1.79 -0.31
N VAL A 129 -17.88 -2.30 -1.49
CA VAL A 129 -18.82 -3.03 -2.34
C VAL A 129 -18.33 -4.46 -2.55
N ASP A 130 -19.25 -5.42 -2.50
CA ASP A 130 -18.98 -6.83 -2.78
C ASP A 130 -19.04 -7.13 -4.30
N LYS A 131 -18.73 -8.38 -4.69
CA LYS A 131 -18.74 -8.82 -6.09
C LYS A 131 -20.13 -8.74 -6.76
N VAL A 132 -21.20 -8.78 -5.98
CA VAL A 132 -22.58 -8.70 -6.54
C VAL A 132 -23.16 -7.29 -6.52
N GLY A 133 -22.37 -6.32 -6.01
CA GLY A 133 -22.72 -4.90 -6.06
C GLY A 133 -23.43 -4.37 -4.81
N ASN A 134 -23.44 -5.11 -3.70
CA ASN A 134 -24.00 -4.63 -2.44
C ASN A 134 -22.99 -3.72 -1.74
N VAL A 135 -23.43 -2.54 -1.34
CA VAL A 135 -22.61 -1.62 -0.56
C VAL A 135 -22.79 -1.88 0.93
N ILE A 136 -21.68 -2.05 1.63
CA ILE A 136 -21.65 -2.34 3.07
C ILE A 136 -20.72 -1.37 3.80
N THR A 137 -21.04 -1.11 5.05
CA THR A 137 -20.18 -0.33 5.97
C THR A 137 -19.65 -1.26 7.05
N ILE A 138 -18.31 -1.28 7.19
CA ILE A 138 -17.61 -2.15 8.13
C ILE A 138 -16.92 -1.28 9.18
N PRO A 139 -17.39 -1.27 10.44
CA PRO A 139 -16.71 -0.60 11.53
C PRO A 139 -15.35 -1.22 11.82
N SER A 140 -14.33 -0.39 12.11
CA SER A 140 -12.95 -0.87 12.35
C SER A 140 -12.86 -1.89 13.50
N LYS A 141 -13.71 -1.76 14.52
CA LYS A 141 -13.81 -2.72 15.63
C LYS A 141 -14.25 -4.14 15.24
N LYS A 142 -14.81 -4.32 14.04
CA LYS A 142 -15.16 -5.63 13.46
C LYS A 142 -14.07 -6.23 12.59
N ILE A 143 -12.95 -5.52 12.43
CA ILE A 143 -11.83 -5.94 11.58
C ILE A 143 -10.69 -6.40 12.47
N LYS A 144 -10.20 -7.61 12.25
CA LYS A 144 -9.00 -8.11 12.90
C LYS A 144 -7.78 -7.66 12.12
N PHE A 145 -7.08 -6.65 12.64
CA PHE A 145 -5.84 -6.16 12.07
C PHE A 145 -4.63 -6.89 12.68
N GLU A 146 -3.74 -7.28 11.81
CA GLU A 146 -2.42 -7.84 12.14
C GLU A 146 -1.32 -7.02 11.46
N TYR A 147 -0.06 -7.34 11.73
CA TYR A 147 1.06 -6.70 11.05
C TYR A 147 0.99 -6.93 9.54
N ARG A 148 0.77 -5.86 8.79
CA ARG A 148 0.65 -5.88 7.31
C ARG A 148 -0.45 -6.80 6.79
N LYS A 149 -1.55 -6.94 7.52
CA LYS A 149 -2.68 -7.79 7.16
C LYS A 149 -3.97 -7.36 7.87
N ASN A 150 -5.11 -7.73 7.31
CA ASN A 150 -6.42 -7.78 7.96
C ASN A 150 -7.20 -9.02 7.49
N ASP A 151 -8.31 -9.32 8.15
CA ASP A 151 -9.16 -10.48 7.88
C ASP A 151 -10.32 -10.20 6.90
N LEU A 152 -10.36 -9.03 6.29
CA LEU A 152 -11.39 -8.70 5.31
C LEU A 152 -11.24 -9.53 4.04
N SER A 153 -12.38 -9.99 3.50
CA SER A 153 -12.41 -10.71 2.23
C SER A 153 -11.70 -9.93 1.11
N GLU A 154 -10.91 -10.63 0.30
CA GLU A 154 -10.24 -10.08 -0.88
C GLU A 154 -11.22 -9.63 -1.96
N ASP A 155 -12.45 -10.14 -1.93
CA ASP A 155 -13.52 -9.80 -2.84
C ASP A 155 -14.14 -8.41 -2.61
N LEU A 156 -13.84 -7.80 -1.47
CA LEU A 156 -14.34 -6.47 -1.14
C LEU A 156 -13.52 -5.38 -1.83
N ILE A 157 -14.20 -4.52 -2.55
CA ILE A 157 -13.64 -3.30 -3.16
C ILE A 157 -13.93 -2.13 -2.23
N PHE A 158 -12.91 -1.56 -1.63
CA PHE A 158 -13.07 -0.41 -0.74
C PHE A 158 -13.37 0.84 -1.55
N LEU A 159 -14.42 1.57 -1.16
CA LEU A 159 -14.90 2.78 -1.82
C LEU A 159 -14.40 4.05 -1.13
N SER A 160 -14.53 4.08 0.18
CA SER A 160 -14.09 5.17 1.05
C SER A 160 -13.86 4.66 2.46
N ALA A 161 -13.22 5.49 3.29
CA ALA A 161 -13.08 5.22 4.71
C ALA A 161 -13.20 6.49 5.54
N SER A 162 -13.62 6.33 6.80
CA SER A 162 -13.69 7.39 7.80
C SER A 162 -12.56 7.22 8.80
N PHE A 163 -11.93 8.33 9.16
CA PHE A 163 -10.76 8.37 10.04
C PHE A 163 -10.95 9.38 11.14
N LYS A 164 -10.41 9.11 12.33
CA LYS A 164 -10.41 10.01 13.47
C LYS A 164 -9.07 10.71 13.64
N GLY A 165 -9.10 12.04 13.71
CA GLY A 165 -7.95 12.85 14.08
C GLY A 165 -8.04 13.39 15.50
N ASN A 166 -6.95 13.96 15.96
CA ASN A 166 -6.89 14.69 17.22
C ASN A 166 -6.61 16.17 16.94
N LYS A 167 -7.32 17.08 17.56
CA LYS A 167 -7.07 18.52 17.39
C LYS A 167 -5.64 18.87 17.81
N SER A 168 -4.93 19.59 16.96
CA SER A 168 -3.57 20.07 17.19
C SER A 168 -3.32 21.34 16.38
N GLN A 169 -2.22 22.02 16.62
CA GLN A 169 -1.84 23.19 15.83
C GLN A 169 -1.14 22.78 14.53
N ALA A 170 -1.46 23.45 13.42
CA ALA A 170 -0.90 23.12 12.10
C ALA A 170 0.63 23.17 12.05
N ASN A 171 1.27 24.12 12.77
CA ASN A 171 2.73 24.20 12.87
C ASN A 171 3.33 22.95 13.54
N VAL A 172 2.73 22.46 14.63
CA VAL A 172 3.19 21.24 15.32
C VAL A 172 3.09 20.02 14.41
N ILE A 173 1.97 19.88 13.70
CA ILE A 173 1.76 18.80 12.72
C ILE A 173 2.78 18.89 11.58
N ASN A 174 2.98 20.10 11.04
CA ASN A 174 3.94 20.33 9.95
C ASN A 174 5.38 19.99 10.36
N ASP A 175 5.79 20.40 11.56
CA ASP A 175 7.13 20.13 12.09
C ASP A 175 7.37 18.61 12.22
N GLU A 176 6.36 17.86 12.71
CA GLU A 176 6.44 16.41 12.76
C GLU A 176 6.48 15.79 11.34
N MET A 177 5.67 16.26 10.41
CA MET A 177 5.71 15.80 9.02
C MET A 177 7.09 16.03 8.38
N LEU A 178 7.70 17.20 8.63
CA LEU A 178 9.06 17.51 8.13
C LEU A 178 10.11 16.62 8.79
N ARG A 179 10.01 16.34 10.08
CA ARG A 179 10.88 15.41 10.80
C ARG A 179 10.82 14.02 10.19
N LEU A 180 9.61 13.47 10.02
CA LEU A 180 9.39 12.14 9.44
C LEU A 180 9.88 12.05 8.00
N LYS A 181 9.68 13.11 7.20
CA LYS A 181 10.20 13.19 5.83
C LYS A 181 11.72 13.10 5.79
N LYS A 182 12.42 13.89 6.60
CA LYS A 182 13.88 13.86 6.70
C LYS A 182 14.40 12.49 7.14
N GLU A 183 13.75 11.88 8.12
CA GLU A 183 14.10 10.55 8.60
C GLU A 183 13.95 9.48 7.48
N LYS A 184 12.85 9.53 6.72
CA LYS A 184 12.64 8.65 5.58
C LYS A 184 13.70 8.87 4.49
N GLU A 185 13.95 10.11 4.10
CA GLU A 185 14.94 10.45 3.09
C GLU A 185 16.35 10.03 3.48
N LYS A 186 16.68 10.04 4.78
CA LYS A 186 17.96 9.54 5.30
C LYS A 186 18.09 8.02 5.14
N ASN A 187 17.03 7.25 5.41
CA ASN A 187 17.08 5.81 5.58
C ASN A 187 16.60 4.99 4.38
N GLN A 188 15.83 5.57 3.48
CA GLN A 188 15.20 4.86 2.36
C GLN A 188 15.57 5.49 1.02
N PRO A 189 15.67 4.67 -0.04
CA PRO A 189 15.88 5.21 -1.38
C PRO A 189 14.65 5.98 -1.85
N THR A 190 14.89 7.08 -2.59
CA THR A 190 13.84 7.91 -3.17
C THR A 190 14.07 8.08 -4.68
N ARG A 191 12.99 8.33 -5.43
CA ARG A 191 13.02 8.57 -6.88
C ARG A 191 13.63 7.44 -7.70
N ILE A 192 13.39 6.20 -7.28
CA ILE A 192 13.82 4.99 -7.99
C ILE A 192 12.64 4.04 -8.20
N LYS A 193 12.75 3.14 -9.18
CA LYS A 193 11.73 2.14 -9.49
C LYS A 193 11.79 1.00 -8.44
N THR A 194 10.98 1.09 -7.40
CA THR A 194 10.90 0.11 -6.30
C THR A 194 9.49 0.10 -5.73
N SER A 195 9.06 -1.00 -5.14
CA SER A 195 7.80 -1.10 -4.39
C SER A 195 7.98 -1.03 -2.86
N GLY A 196 9.08 -0.45 -2.39
CA GLY A 196 9.37 -0.35 -0.96
C GLY A 196 10.05 -1.59 -0.39
N SER A 197 9.79 -1.86 0.89
CA SER A 197 10.33 -3.04 1.57
C SER A 197 9.77 -4.33 0.98
N THR A 198 10.65 -5.17 0.43
CA THR A 198 10.28 -6.42 -0.24
C THR A 198 9.79 -7.47 0.76
N PHE A 199 10.49 -7.65 1.86
CA PHE A 199 10.14 -8.62 2.90
C PHE A 199 9.53 -7.96 4.12
N LYS A 200 8.57 -8.65 4.76
CA LYS A 200 8.04 -8.29 6.07
C LYS A 200 9.06 -8.59 7.16
N ASN A 201 9.05 -7.80 8.24
CA ASN A 201 9.85 -8.14 9.41
C ASN A 201 9.32 -9.41 10.08
N PRO A 202 10.19 -10.35 10.51
CA PRO A 202 9.79 -11.60 11.17
C PRO A 202 9.48 -11.38 12.65
N VAL A 203 8.48 -10.54 12.94
CA VAL A 203 8.15 -10.05 14.29
C VAL A 203 7.79 -11.13 15.32
N SER A 204 7.36 -12.32 14.84
CA SER A 204 7.04 -13.46 15.69
C SER A 204 8.23 -14.39 15.94
N GLN A 205 9.35 -14.22 15.22
CA GLN A 205 10.48 -15.15 15.25
C GLN A 205 11.73 -14.53 15.86
N THR A 206 11.96 -13.23 15.66
CA THR A 206 13.15 -12.53 16.16
C THR A 206 12.90 -11.04 16.37
N LYS A 207 13.72 -10.42 17.22
CA LYS A 207 13.75 -8.96 17.41
C LYS A 207 14.50 -8.25 16.27
N LYS A 208 15.33 -8.95 15.50
CA LYS A 208 16.04 -8.37 14.35
C LYS A 208 15.07 -7.93 13.26
N LYS A 209 15.36 -6.79 12.66
CA LYS A 209 14.66 -6.35 11.44
C LYS A 209 15.15 -7.17 10.24
N VAL A 210 14.29 -7.37 9.26
CA VAL A 210 14.65 -8.19 8.09
C VAL A 210 15.86 -7.62 7.33
N TRP A 211 16.04 -6.30 7.29
CA TRP A 211 17.22 -5.70 6.66
C TRP A 211 18.53 -6.07 7.36
N GLU A 212 18.54 -6.30 8.68
CA GLU A 212 19.71 -6.78 9.43
C GLU A 212 20.04 -8.21 9.01
N LEU A 213 19.03 -9.07 8.93
CA LEU A 213 19.17 -10.45 8.46
C LEU A 213 19.71 -10.51 7.03
N ILE A 214 19.18 -9.68 6.12
CA ILE A 214 19.68 -9.60 4.74
C ILE A 214 21.14 -9.17 4.72
N LYS A 215 21.48 -8.09 5.43
CA LYS A 215 22.84 -7.56 5.47
C LYS A 215 23.87 -8.55 5.99
N GLU A 216 23.47 -9.40 6.96
CA GLU A 216 24.33 -10.44 7.53
C GLU A 216 24.46 -11.67 6.64
N SER A 217 23.51 -11.92 5.74
CA SER A 217 23.36 -13.22 5.07
C SER A 217 23.60 -13.18 3.56
N VAL A 218 23.53 -11.99 2.93
CA VAL A 218 23.44 -11.85 1.49
C VAL A 218 24.54 -10.94 0.95
N PRO A 219 25.27 -11.32 -0.12
CA PRO A 219 26.12 -10.40 -0.86
C PRO A 219 25.25 -9.33 -1.52
N LEU A 220 25.40 -8.06 -1.12
CA LEU A 220 24.51 -6.97 -1.49
C LEU A 220 24.72 -6.47 -2.94
N ASP A 221 25.79 -6.86 -3.60
CA ASP A 221 26.13 -6.59 -4.99
C ASP A 221 25.46 -7.57 -5.99
N GLN A 222 24.75 -8.58 -5.48
CA GLN A 222 24.02 -9.55 -6.30
C GLN A 222 22.96 -8.85 -7.16
N LYS A 223 22.87 -9.28 -8.41
CA LYS A 223 21.90 -8.81 -9.40
C LYS A 223 21.41 -9.93 -10.29
N PHE A 224 20.21 -9.77 -10.85
CA PHE A 224 19.67 -10.61 -11.91
C PHE A 224 19.10 -9.68 -12.99
N GLY A 225 19.69 -9.70 -14.19
CA GLY A 225 19.39 -8.69 -15.19
C GLY A 225 19.54 -7.27 -14.61
N ASP A 226 18.46 -6.49 -14.71
CA ASP A 226 18.38 -5.12 -14.13
C ASP A 226 17.71 -5.06 -12.76
N ALA A 227 17.50 -6.20 -12.10
CA ALA A 227 17.02 -6.27 -10.72
C ALA A 227 18.18 -6.23 -9.72
N TYR A 228 18.17 -5.29 -8.80
CA TYR A 228 19.25 -5.00 -7.85
C TYR A 228 18.74 -4.83 -6.43
N ILE A 229 19.62 -5.12 -5.44
CA ILE A 229 19.44 -4.70 -4.06
C ILE A 229 19.84 -3.23 -3.95
N SER A 230 19.03 -2.40 -3.27
CA SER A 230 19.36 -1.00 -3.06
C SER A 230 20.57 -0.84 -2.13
N GLU A 231 21.56 -0.08 -2.55
CA GLU A 231 22.75 0.26 -1.74
C GLU A 231 22.36 1.01 -0.46
N LYS A 232 21.29 1.79 -0.50
CA LYS A 232 20.84 2.59 0.64
C LYS A 232 20.06 1.78 1.69
N HIS A 233 19.33 0.76 1.26
CA HIS A 233 18.51 -0.08 2.16
C HIS A 233 18.29 -1.47 1.55
N CYS A 234 18.95 -2.48 2.07
CA CYS A 234 19.01 -3.81 1.46
C CYS A 234 17.67 -4.57 1.38
N ASN A 235 16.63 -4.14 2.09
CA ASN A 235 15.28 -4.69 1.91
C ASN A 235 14.46 -3.97 0.80
N PHE A 236 15.09 -3.08 0.02
CA PHE A 236 14.49 -2.43 -1.13
C PHE A 236 15.13 -2.97 -2.40
N PHE A 237 14.34 -3.65 -3.22
CA PHE A 237 14.78 -4.09 -4.53
C PHE A 237 14.40 -3.07 -5.58
N VAL A 238 15.22 -2.95 -6.61
CA VAL A 238 15.17 -1.84 -7.57
C VAL A 238 15.27 -2.39 -8.98
N ASN A 239 14.42 -1.88 -9.87
CA ASN A 239 14.59 -2.03 -11.30
C ASN A 239 15.43 -0.85 -11.82
N LYS A 240 16.69 -1.09 -12.18
CA LYS A 240 17.61 -0.05 -12.73
C LYS A 240 17.38 0.26 -14.21
N GLY A 241 16.53 -0.50 -14.89
CA GLY A 241 16.27 -0.31 -16.32
C GLY A 241 15.09 -1.13 -16.82
N ASN A 242 15.37 -2.31 -17.31
CA ASN A 242 14.45 -3.23 -17.97
C ASN A 242 14.36 -4.59 -17.24
N ALA A 243 14.44 -4.60 -15.91
CA ALA A 243 14.25 -5.83 -15.15
C ALA A 243 12.90 -6.46 -15.48
N THR A 244 12.91 -7.77 -15.69
CA THR A 244 11.70 -8.59 -15.88
C THR A 244 11.13 -9.04 -14.54
N PHE A 245 9.93 -9.56 -14.55
CA PHE A 245 9.35 -10.23 -13.39
C PHE A 245 10.25 -11.39 -12.91
N ASP A 246 10.77 -12.20 -13.84
CA ASP A 246 11.64 -13.32 -13.51
C ASP A 246 12.96 -12.88 -12.87
N ASP A 247 13.55 -11.78 -13.33
CA ASP A 247 14.75 -11.22 -12.69
C ASP A 247 14.49 -10.84 -11.25
N MET A 248 13.33 -10.21 -11.01
CA MET A 248 12.93 -9.79 -9.67
C MET A 248 12.63 -10.97 -8.76
N ILE A 249 11.96 -12.03 -9.28
CA ILE A 249 11.70 -13.27 -8.52
C ILE A 249 13.00 -13.98 -8.19
N LYS A 250 13.93 -14.13 -9.13
CA LYS A 250 15.26 -14.71 -8.87
C LYS A 250 16.00 -13.99 -7.76
N LEU A 251 15.91 -12.64 -7.74
CA LEU A 251 16.54 -11.85 -6.68
C LEU A 251 15.84 -12.06 -5.33
N ILE A 252 14.50 -12.12 -5.31
CA ILE A 252 13.71 -12.40 -4.10
C ILE A 252 14.06 -13.77 -3.53
N ASP A 253 14.05 -14.81 -4.37
CA ASP A 253 14.31 -16.18 -3.95
C ASP A 253 15.76 -16.34 -3.46
N PHE A 254 16.72 -15.76 -4.17
CA PHE A 254 18.13 -15.76 -3.77
C PHE A 254 18.32 -15.16 -2.37
N VAL A 255 17.70 -14.00 -2.10
CA VAL A 255 17.79 -13.35 -0.78
C VAL A 255 17.10 -14.19 0.29
N ALA A 256 15.90 -14.72 0.02
CA ALA A 256 15.16 -15.54 0.96
C ALA A 256 15.93 -16.82 1.33
N GLU A 257 16.49 -17.53 0.34
CA GLU A 257 17.28 -18.75 0.56
C GLU A 257 18.56 -18.50 1.39
N ASN A 258 19.28 -17.41 1.09
CA ASN A 258 20.52 -17.11 1.83
C ASN A 258 20.23 -16.72 3.28
N VAL A 259 19.17 -15.96 3.52
CA VAL A 259 18.72 -15.66 4.89
C VAL A 259 18.30 -16.95 5.61
N PHE A 260 17.50 -17.80 4.96
CA PHE A 260 17.06 -19.08 5.54
C PHE A 260 18.22 -20.02 5.88
N LYS A 261 19.21 -20.18 4.98
CA LYS A 261 20.39 -21.01 5.22
C LYS A 261 21.24 -20.55 6.39
N LYS A 262 21.25 -19.25 6.68
CA LYS A 262 22.10 -18.66 7.72
C LYS A 262 21.38 -18.46 9.06
N THR A 263 20.05 -18.46 9.06
CA THR A 263 19.25 -18.18 10.27
C THR A 263 18.26 -19.29 10.60
#